data_0aae0e1cb4e4da72399c3d9dfae01672
#
_entry.id   0aae0e1cb4e4da72399c3d9dfae01672
#
_cell.length_a   1.000
_cell.length_b   1.000
_cell.length_c   1.000
_cell.angle_alpha   90.00
_cell.angle_beta   90.00
_cell.angle_gamma   90.00
#
_symmetry.space_group_name_H-M   'P 1'
#
loop_
_entity.id
_entity.type
_entity.pdbx_description
1 polymer ?
#
loop_
_entity_poly.entity_id
_entity_poly.type
_entity_poly.pdbx_seq_one_letter_code
_entity_poly.pdbx_strand_id
1 'polypeptide(L)'
;DVIAISADATDEEILRTIRESGLSRIPVYEKTIDDVIGILRVREYLLYRAVDDNRTLREMLHTPNFVPESVRTDVLFRSMQQKKNHIAIVVDEYGGVSGLVTMEDLLEEIVGNIYDEYDPQVEQAVAKIGDNLWRVSGICELSVLSEALDTPLPLDEDYDTLSGLVFSQLSSIPQDGSHPELDVAGLNIYVEEISDH
;
A
#
# COMPACT_ATOMS: atom_id res chain seq x y z
N ASP A 1 8.77 -6.56 -2.74
CA ASP A 1 9.23 -7.43 -3.84
C ASP A 1 8.24 -7.39 -5.01
N VAL A 2 8.72 -7.29 -6.25
CA VAL A 2 7.87 -7.26 -7.45
C VAL A 2 7.42 -8.69 -7.78
N ILE A 3 6.11 -8.92 -7.83
CA ILE A 3 5.54 -10.17 -8.33
C ILE A 3 5.50 -10.12 -9.85
N ALA A 4 6.17 -11.06 -10.50
CA ALA A 4 6.27 -11.16 -11.95
C ALA A 4 6.25 -12.62 -12.43
N ILE A 5 5.95 -12.83 -13.71
CA ILE A 5 5.85 -14.15 -14.35
C ILE A 5 6.95 -14.29 -15.41
N SER A 6 7.60 -15.46 -15.48
CA SER A 6 8.51 -15.78 -16.57
C SER A 6 7.74 -15.95 -17.89
N ALA A 7 8.31 -15.51 -19.01
CA ALA A 7 7.73 -15.74 -20.33
C ALA A 7 7.60 -17.22 -20.71
N ASP A 8 8.39 -18.08 -20.07
CA ASP A 8 8.40 -19.53 -20.26
C ASP A 8 7.56 -20.28 -19.22
N ALA A 9 6.82 -19.55 -18.36
CA ALA A 9 5.98 -20.15 -17.34
C ALA A 9 4.84 -20.97 -17.97
N THR A 10 4.55 -22.09 -17.35
CA THR A 10 3.41 -22.94 -17.70
C THR A 10 2.08 -22.29 -17.28
N ASP A 11 0.98 -22.67 -17.90
CA ASP A 11 -0.35 -22.20 -17.53
C ASP A 11 -0.67 -22.48 -16.05
N GLU A 12 -0.20 -23.60 -15.51
CA GLU A 12 -0.38 -23.96 -14.10
C GLU A 12 0.35 -22.99 -13.16
N GLU A 13 1.59 -22.61 -13.51
CA GLU A 13 2.37 -21.62 -12.76
C GLU A 13 1.74 -20.24 -12.83
N ILE A 14 1.25 -19.83 -14.01
CA ILE A 14 0.55 -18.56 -14.20
C ILE A 14 -0.71 -18.50 -13.33
N LEU A 15 -1.55 -19.54 -13.38
CA LEU A 15 -2.79 -19.62 -12.60
C LEU A 15 -2.52 -19.64 -11.09
N ARG A 16 -1.44 -20.30 -10.66
CA ARG A 16 -1.01 -20.29 -9.26
C ARG A 16 -0.63 -18.87 -8.83
N THR A 17 0.24 -18.18 -9.60
CA THR A 17 0.65 -16.80 -9.32
C THR A 17 -0.55 -15.86 -9.25
N ILE A 18 -1.50 -15.98 -10.17
CA ILE A 18 -2.74 -15.20 -10.18
C ILE A 18 -3.55 -15.43 -8.90
N ARG A 19 -3.70 -16.68 -8.48
CA ARG A 19 -4.48 -17.04 -7.29
C ARG A 19 -3.84 -16.54 -6.00
N GLU A 20 -2.53 -16.69 -5.90
CA GLU A 20 -1.78 -16.33 -4.70
C GLU A 20 -1.62 -14.82 -4.55
N SER A 21 -1.44 -14.09 -5.66
CA SER A 21 -1.22 -12.65 -5.64
C SER A 21 -2.51 -11.81 -5.63
N GLY A 22 -3.59 -12.30 -6.23
CA GLY A 22 -4.83 -11.52 -6.42
C GLY A 22 -4.69 -10.32 -7.37
N LEU A 23 -3.53 -10.14 -8.02
CA LEU A 23 -3.24 -8.98 -8.85
C LEU A 23 -4.02 -9.02 -10.17
N SER A 24 -4.45 -7.85 -10.64
CA SER A 24 -5.14 -7.68 -11.93
C SER A 24 -4.19 -7.56 -13.13
N ARG A 25 -2.94 -7.15 -12.87
CA ARG A 25 -1.88 -6.93 -13.88
C ARG A 25 -0.56 -7.43 -13.34
N ILE A 26 0.12 -8.26 -14.11
CA ILE A 26 1.37 -8.89 -13.68
C ILE A 26 2.42 -8.67 -14.77
N PRO A 27 3.60 -8.11 -14.44
CA PRO A 27 4.73 -8.03 -15.34
C PRO A 27 5.19 -9.41 -15.79
N VAL A 28 5.57 -9.52 -17.07
CA VAL A 28 6.16 -10.73 -17.64
C VAL A 28 7.56 -10.41 -18.12
N TYR A 29 8.54 -11.21 -17.69
CA TYR A 29 9.95 -11.04 -18.04
C TYR A 29 10.49 -12.21 -18.87
N GLU A 30 11.53 -11.93 -19.67
CA GLU A 30 12.20 -12.92 -20.54
C GLU A 30 13.16 -13.82 -19.76
N LYS A 31 14.22 -13.25 -19.19
CA LYS A 31 15.29 -13.98 -18.52
C LYS A 31 15.40 -13.62 -17.05
N THR A 32 15.39 -12.34 -16.74
CA THR A 32 15.46 -11.79 -15.39
C THR A 32 14.38 -10.74 -15.24
N ILE A 33 14.11 -10.34 -14.00
CA ILE A 33 13.13 -9.30 -13.71
C ILE A 33 13.45 -7.95 -14.37
N ASP A 34 14.72 -7.72 -14.73
CA ASP A 34 15.14 -6.52 -15.46
C ASP A 34 14.73 -6.53 -16.94
N ASP A 35 14.37 -7.70 -17.47
CA ASP A 35 14.02 -7.90 -18.87
C ASP A 35 12.50 -8.06 -19.04
N VAL A 36 11.74 -7.06 -18.59
CA VAL A 36 10.27 -7.07 -18.68
C VAL A 36 9.85 -6.86 -20.13
N ILE A 37 9.16 -7.86 -20.71
CA ILE A 37 8.70 -7.87 -22.10
C ILE A 37 7.23 -7.45 -22.27
N GLY A 38 6.45 -7.45 -21.20
CA GLY A 38 5.03 -7.10 -21.29
C GLY A 38 4.30 -7.14 -19.95
N ILE A 39 3.03 -6.75 -19.99
CA ILE A 39 2.10 -6.82 -18.87
C ILE A 39 0.98 -7.79 -19.22
N LEU A 40 0.81 -8.82 -18.41
CA LEU A 40 -0.33 -9.72 -18.48
C LEU A 40 -1.53 -9.11 -17.76
N ARG A 41 -2.64 -8.96 -18.48
CA ARG A 41 -3.93 -8.63 -17.88
C ARG A 41 -4.65 -9.91 -17.49
N VAL A 42 -4.76 -10.15 -16.19
CA VAL A 42 -5.30 -11.40 -15.64
C VAL A 42 -6.71 -11.70 -16.16
N ARG A 43 -7.58 -10.70 -16.21
CA ARG A 43 -8.96 -10.88 -16.72
C ARG A 43 -8.98 -11.35 -18.17
N GLU A 44 -8.15 -10.77 -19.03
CA GLU A 44 -8.08 -11.15 -20.45
C GLU A 44 -7.51 -12.57 -20.61
N TYR A 45 -6.44 -12.88 -19.87
CA TYR A 45 -5.86 -14.22 -19.85
C TYR A 45 -6.88 -15.29 -19.46
N LEU A 46 -7.61 -15.09 -18.37
CA LEU A 46 -8.62 -16.05 -17.91
C LEU A 46 -9.76 -16.22 -18.91
N LEU A 47 -10.19 -15.15 -19.58
CA LEU A 47 -11.22 -15.23 -20.64
C LEU A 47 -10.74 -16.01 -21.86
N TYR A 48 -9.50 -15.80 -22.30
CA TYR A 48 -8.92 -16.55 -23.42
C TYR A 48 -8.80 -18.03 -23.10
N ARG A 49 -8.33 -18.38 -21.90
CA ARG A 49 -8.24 -19.77 -21.45
C ARG A 49 -9.59 -20.45 -21.29
N ALA A 50 -10.63 -19.71 -20.88
CA ALA A 50 -11.98 -20.25 -20.75
C ALA A 50 -12.64 -20.67 -22.08
N VAL A 51 -12.15 -20.16 -23.21
CA VAL A 51 -12.67 -20.48 -24.57
C VAL A 51 -11.69 -21.30 -25.40
N ASP A 52 -10.72 -21.97 -24.76
CA ASP A 52 -9.65 -22.75 -25.41
C ASP A 52 -8.91 -21.98 -26.53
N ASP A 53 -8.68 -20.70 -26.34
CA ASP A 53 -7.91 -19.87 -27.25
C ASP A 53 -6.44 -20.33 -27.24
N ASN A 54 -5.92 -20.69 -28.41
CA ASN A 54 -4.56 -21.24 -28.56
C ASN A 54 -3.45 -20.19 -28.60
N ARG A 55 -3.73 -18.93 -28.25
CA ARG A 55 -2.71 -17.88 -28.14
C ARG A 55 -1.65 -18.24 -27.11
N THR A 56 -0.42 -17.94 -27.46
CA THR A 56 0.72 -18.04 -26.53
C THR A 56 0.66 -16.91 -25.51
N LEU A 57 1.33 -17.09 -24.37
CA LEU A 57 1.45 -16.03 -23.35
C LEU A 57 1.94 -14.72 -23.99
N ARG A 58 2.94 -14.77 -24.85
CA ARG A 58 3.53 -13.59 -25.52
C ARG A 58 2.52 -12.81 -26.37
N GLU A 59 1.61 -13.49 -27.04
CA GLU A 59 0.57 -12.87 -27.88
C GLU A 59 -0.54 -12.19 -27.04
N MET A 60 -0.60 -12.48 -25.75
CA MET A 60 -1.55 -11.88 -24.81
C MET A 60 -0.97 -10.68 -24.06
N LEU A 61 0.34 -10.39 -24.21
CA LEU A 61 0.99 -9.32 -23.48
C LEU A 61 0.66 -7.93 -24.03
N HIS A 62 0.44 -7.01 -23.12
CA HIS A 62 0.35 -5.59 -23.43
C HIS A 62 1.72 -4.91 -23.28
N THR A 63 1.97 -3.90 -24.12
CA THR A 63 3.22 -3.13 -24.07
C THR A 63 3.42 -2.49 -22.71
N PRO A 64 4.57 -2.71 -22.03
CA PRO A 64 4.85 -2.11 -20.75
C PRO A 64 5.14 -0.61 -20.92
N ASN A 65 4.84 0.18 -19.91
CA ASN A 65 5.19 1.58 -19.84
C ASN A 65 6.41 1.73 -18.93
N PHE A 66 7.58 1.98 -19.50
CA PHE A 66 8.80 2.24 -18.73
C PHE A 66 8.94 3.70 -18.40
N VAL A 67 9.36 3.99 -17.17
CA VAL A 67 9.59 5.36 -16.67
C VAL A 67 10.87 5.39 -15.82
N PRO A 68 11.67 6.46 -15.88
CA PRO A 68 12.84 6.57 -15.02
C PRO A 68 12.43 6.88 -13.58
N GLU A 69 13.29 6.51 -12.60
CA GLU A 69 13.08 6.85 -11.17
C GLU A 69 12.93 8.36 -10.92
N SER A 70 13.60 9.18 -11.74
CA SER A 70 13.58 10.64 -11.61
C SER A 70 12.29 11.29 -12.12
N VAL A 71 11.31 10.53 -12.62
CA VAL A 71 10.07 11.10 -13.12
C VAL A 71 9.24 11.65 -11.95
N ARG A 72 8.74 12.87 -12.12
CA ARG A 72 7.87 13.50 -11.11
C ARG A 72 6.50 12.81 -11.08
N THR A 73 5.99 12.58 -9.88
CA THR A 73 4.69 11.94 -9.62
C THR A 73 3.53 12.57 -10.38
N ASP A 74 3.45 13.91 -10.39
CA ASP A 74 2.38 14.65 -11.09
C ASP A 74 2.45 14.49 -12.62
N VAL A 75 3.66 14.42 -13.18
CA VAL A 75 3.87 14.20 -14.61
C VAL A 75 3.52 12.76 -15.01
N LEU A 76 3.96 11.80 -14.19
CA LEU A 76 3.68 10.39 -14.39
C LEU A 76 2.17 10.14 -14.34
N PHE A 77 1.48 10.63 -13.32
CA PHE A 77 0.04 10.49 -13.15
C PHE A 77 -0.73 10.97 -14.38
N ARG A 78 -0.44 12.20 -14.86
CA ARG A 78 -1.10 12.75 -16.07
C ARG A 78 -0.82 11.90 -17.31
N SER A 79 0.42 11.43 -17.48
CA SER A 79 0.79 10.57 -18.62
C SER A 79 0.05 9.24 -18.58
N MET A 80 -0.02 8.60 -17.41
CA MET A 80 -0.73 7.32 -17.22
C MET A 80 -2.23 7.49 -17.46
N GLN A 81 -2.83 8.58 -16.97
CA GLN A 81 -4.23 8.90 -17.19
C GLN A 81 -4.55 9.10 -18.68
N GLN A 82 -3.73 9.88 -19.39
CA GLN A 82 -3.91 10.13 -20.84
C GLN A 82 -3.79 8.85 -21.67
N LYS A 83 -2.81 8.00 -21.34
CA LYS A 83 -2.55 6.73 -22.03
C LYS A 83 -3.46 5.59 -21.56
N LYS A 84 -4.29 5.81 -20.53
CA LYS A 84 -5.11 4.77 -19.86
C LYS A 84 -4.27 3.60 -19.36
N ASN A 85 -3.05 3.88 -18.94
CA ASN A 85 -2.15 2.91 -18.32
C ASN A 85 -2.36 2.95 -16.79
N HIS A 86 -2.50 1.78 -16.18
CA HIS A 86 -2.70 1.64 -14.73
C HIS A 86 -1.45 1.15 -14.00
N ILE A 87 -0.38 0.83 -14.75
CA ILE A 87 0.88 0.34 -14.20
C ILE A 87 2.03 0.89 -15.05
N ALA A 88 3.12 1.26 -14.42
CA ALA A 88 4.38 1.60 -15.06
C ALA A 88 5.53 0.84 -14.39
N ILE A 89 6.53 0.45 -15.19
CA ILE A 89 7.77 -0.18 -14.73
C ILE A 89 8.79 0.94 -14.52
N VAL A 90 9.32 1.02 -13.33
CA VAL A 90 10.36 2.01 -12.97
C VAL A 90 11.72 1.42 -13.26
N VAL A 91 12.54 2.18 -13.98
CA VAL A 91 13.90 1.74 -14.38
C VAL A 91 14.96 2.74 -13.89
N ASP A 92 16.11 2.19 -13.50
CA ASP A 92 17.29 2.94 -13.12
C ASP A 92 18.07 3.47 -14.35
N GLU A 93 19.18 4.15 -14.11
CA GLU A 93 20.05 4.74 -15.17
C GLU A 93 20.79 3.67 -16.01
N TYR A 94 20.84 2.45 -15.54
CA TYR A 94 21.49 1.31 -16.21
C TYR A 94 20.49 0.44 -16.98
N GLY A 95 19.19 0.76 -16.87
CA GLY A 95 18.11 0.01 -17.49
C GLY A 95 17.62 -1.19 -16.68
N GLY A 96 18.06 -1.32 -15.43
CA GLY A 96 17.54 -2.30 -14.47
C GLY A 96 16.15 -1.90 -13.96
N VAL A 97 15.33 -2.88 -13.60
CA VAL A 97 14.01 -2.64 -13.02
C VAL A 97 14.15 -2.37 -11.53
N SER A 98 13.91 -1.12 -11.12
CA SER A 98 13.88 -0.72 -9.71
C SER A 98 12.59 -1.10 -9.02
N GLY A 99 11.48 -1.18 -9.78
CA GLY A 99 10.18 -1.52 -9.24
C GLY A 99 9.05 -1.28 -10.22
N LEU A 100 7.85 -1.19 -9.69
CA LEU A 100 6.67 -0.78 -10.44
C LEU A 100 5.87 0.26 -9.62
N VAL A 101 5.07 1.03 -10.31
CA VAL A 101 4.13 1.99 -9.71
C VAL A 101 2.78 1.86 -10.39
N THR A 102 1.72 1.89 -9.61
CA THR A 102 0.35 1.84 -10.11
C THR A 102 -0.31 3.23 -10.09
N MET A 103 -1.45 3.35 -10.76
CA MET A 103 -2.27 4.57 -10.70
C MET A 103 -2.81 4.80 -9.29
N GLU A 104 -3.09 3.72 -8.60
CA GLU A 104 -3.57 3.67 -7.23
C GLU A 104 -2.52 4.26 -6.27
N ASP A 105 -1.24 3.83 -6.36
CA ASP A 105 -0.13 4.38 -5.56
C ASP A 105 0.05 5.89 -5.79
N LEU A 106 -0.06 6.33 -7.06
CA LEU A 106 0.05 7.74 -7.40
C LEU A 106 -1.12 8.58 -6.87
N LEU A 107 -2.32 8.00 -6.83
CA LEU A 107 -3.48 8.66 -6.23
C LEU A 107 -3.33 8.77 -4.72
N GLU A 108 -2.88 7.72 -4.06
CA GLU A 108 -2.61 7.70 -2.62
C GLU A 108 -1.60 8.79 -2.25
N GLU A 109 -0.50 8.92 -3.00
CA GLU A 109 0.51 9.96 -2.77
C GLU A 109 -0.01 11.39 -3.01
N ILE A 110 -0.90 11.60 -3.99
CA ILE A 110 -1.41 12.93 -4.35
C ILE A 110 -2.54 13.38 -3.42
N VAL A 111 -3.40 12.46 -3.01
CA VAL A 111 -4.62 12.73 -2.24
C VAL A 111 -4.39 12.53 -0.75
N GLY A 112 -3.29 11.85 -0.37
CA GLY A 112 -3.12 11.30 0.96
C GLY A 112 -4.09 10.13 1.15
N ASN A 113 -4.14 9.57 2.34
CA ASN A 113 -5.17 8.59 2.65
C ASN A 113 -6.54 9.21 2.39
N ILE A 114 -7.24 8.76 1.34
CA ILE A 114 -8.64 9.12 1.11
C ILE A 114 -9.42 8.41 2.22
N TYR A 115 -9.53 9.07 3.35
CA TYR A 115 -10.56 8.67 4.32
C TYR A 115 -11.90 9.02 3.66
N ASP A 116 -12.63 7.98 3.25
CA ASP A 116 -14.02 8.14 2.85
C ASP A 116 -14.78 8.66 4.08
N GLU A 117 -15.56 9.73 3.92
CA GLU A 117 -16.41 10.26 5.00
C GLU A 117 -17.36 9.19 5.59
N TYR A 118 -17.38 8.00 4.98
CA TYR A 118 -18.14 6.82 5.38
C TYR A 118 -17.28 5.60 5.70
N ASP A 119 -15.94 5.75 5.89
CA ASP A 119 -15.10 4.60 6.26
C ASP A 119 -15.37 4.25 7.74
N PRO A 120 -15.97 3.08 8.02
CA PRO A 120 -16.26 2.67 9.40
C PRO A 120 -14.99 2.51 10.26
N GLN A 121 -13.79 2.59 9.67
CA GLN A 121 -12.54 2.57 10.41
C GLN A 121 -12.24 3.89 11.12
N VAL A 122 -12.69 5.05 10.58
CA VAL A 122 -12.48 6.36 11.24
C VAL A 122 -13.37 6.49 12.48
N GLU A 123 -14.62 6.01 12.41
CA GLU A 123 -15.50 5.95 13.60
C GLU A 123 -14.98 4.97 14.66
N GLN A 124 -14.18 3.97 14.30
CA GLN A 124 -13.56 3.02 15.22
C GLN A 124 -12.20 3.51 15.76
N ALA A 125 -11.52 4.44 15.06
CA ALA A 125 -10.22 4.94 15.49
C ALA A 125 -10.28 5.73 16.80
N VAL A 126 -11.38 6.47 17.04
CA VAL A 126 -11.65 7.21 18.30
C VAL A 126 -13.09 6.98 18.70
N ALA A 127 -13.31 6.15 19.70
CA ALA A 127 -14.64 5.84 20.22
C ALA A 127 -14.79 6.38 21.66
N LYS A 128 -15.78 7.25 21.89
CA LYS A 128 -16.13 7.71 23.25
C LYS A 128 -16.87 6.58 23.97
N ILE A 129 -16.28 6.04 25.04
CA ILE A 129 -16.83 4.92 25.81
C ILE A 129 -17.34 5.33 27.21
N GLY A 130 -17.12 6.60 27.60
CA GLY A 130 -17.58 7.13 28.88
C GLY A 130 -17.36 8.64 29.01
N ASP A 131 -17.69 9.20 30.16
CA ASP A 131 -17.37 10.59 30.46
C ASP A 131 -15.85 10.74 30.62
N ASN A 132 -15.25 11.56 29.75
CA ASN A 132 -13.80 11.73 29.64
C ASN A 132 -13.01 10.42 29.40
N LEU A 133 -13.62 9.43 28.75
CA LEU A 133 -13.01 8.15 28.46
C LEU A 133 -13.23 7.77 26.99
N TRP A 134 -12.14 7.53 26.28
CA TRP A 134 -12.15 7.14 24.88
C TRP A 134 -11.32 5.88 24.67
N ARG A 135 -11.76 5.01 23.75
CA ARG A 135 -10.94 3.94 23.19
C ARG A 135 -10.42 4.42 21.86
N VAL A 136 -9.10 4.35 21.66
CA VAL A 136 -8.43 4.91 20.50
C VAL A 136 -7.51 3.87 19.87
N SER A 137 -7.52 3.77 18.57
CA SER A 137 -6.56 2.93 17.83
C SER A 137 -5.16 3.54 17.87
N GLY A 138 -4.14 2.73 18.05
CA GLY A 138 -2.74 3.16 18.05
C GLY A 138 -2.29 3.84 16.76
N ILE A 139 -2.90 3.49 15.61
CA ILE A 139 -2.62 4.09 14.30
C ILE A 139 -3.35 5.41 14.07
N CYS A 140 -4.18 5.88 15.03
CA CYS A 140 -4.87 7.15 14.92
C CYS A 140 -3.87 8.30 14.87
N GLU A 141 -4.01 9.20 13.90
CA GLU A 141 -3.18 10.40 13.79
C GLU A 141 -3.44 11.36 14.97
N LEU A 142 -2.37 11.93 15.49
CA LEU A 142 -2.44 12.87 16.61
C LEU A 142 -3.24 14.13 16.29
N SER A 143 -3.26 14.57 15.04
CA SER A 143 -4.08 15.66 14.53
C SER A 143 -5.58 15.37 14.70
N VAL A 144 -6.02 14.18 14.28
CA VAL A 144 -7.41 13.70 14.39
C VAL A 144 -7.80 13.52 15.85
N LEU A 145 -6.91 12.94 16.64
CA LEU A 145 -7.14 12.75 18.08
C LEU A 145 -7.22 14.08 18.82
N SER A 146 -6.36 15.03 18.52
CA SER A 146 -6.35 16.39 19.10
C SER A 146 -7.68 17.11 18.85
N GLU A 147 -8.22 17.00 17.64
CA GLU A 147 -9.51 17.58 17.26
C GLU A 147 -10.66 16.86 17.99
N ALA A 148 -10.67 15.52 18.01
CA ALA A 148 -11.71 14.72 18.65
C ALA A 148 -11.80 14.93 20.17
N LEU A 149 -10.65 15.20 20.83
CA LEU A 149 -10.56 15.43 22.27
C LEU A 149 -10.64 16.91 22.66
N ASP A 150 -10.64 17.83 21.68
CA ASP A 150 -10.51 19.28 21.90
C ASP A 150 -9.31 19.62 22.81
N THR A 151 -8.21 18.90 22.61
CA THR A 151 -7.00 18.98 23.45
C THR A 151 -5.77 19.04 22.55
N PRO A 152 -4.89 20.06 22.68
CA PRO A 152 -3.69 20.14 21.87
C PRO A 152 -2.70 19.03 22.24
N LEU A 153 -2.37 18.17 21.29
CA LEU A 153 -1.36 17.13 21.43
C LEU A 153 -0.03 17.59 20.82
N PRO A 154 1.11 17.12 21.34
CA PRO A 154 2.40 17.44 20.76
C PRO A 154 2.52 16.78 19.38
N LEU A 155 2.77 17.59 18.36
CA LEU A 155 3.14 17.12 17.02
C LEU A 155 4.66 17.22 16.91
N ASP A 156 5.33 16.12 16.65
CA ASP A 156 6.77 16.03 16.46
C ASP A 156 7.06 15.55 15.05
N GLU A 157 8.24 15.88 14.50
CA GLU A 157 8.68 15.41 13.19
C GLU A 157 9.00 13.90 13.19
N ASP A 158 9.19 13.31 14.38
CA ASP A 158 9.55 11.89 14.52
C ASP A 158 8.33 10.95 14.65
N TYR A 159 7.12 11.48 14.90
CA TYR A 159 5.90 10.68 14.99
C TYR A 159 4.64 11.51 14.76
N ASP A 160 3.66 10.92 14.09
CA ASP A 160 2.35 11.52 13.76
C ASP A 160 1.15 10.72 14.30
N THR A 161 1.38 9.52 14.86
CA THR A 161 0.35 8.63 15.40
C THR A 161 0.38 8.49 16.92
N LEU A 162 -0.73 8.03 17.52
CA LEU A 162 -0.82 7.79 18.95
C LEU A 162 0.19 6.73 19.44
N SER A 163 0.38 5.65 18.67
CA SER A 163 1.41 4.65 18.99
C SER A 163 2.81 5.23 18.95
N GLY A 164 3.13 6.07 17.96
CA GLY A 164 4.39 6.78 17.89
C GLY A 164 4.64 7.66 19.11
N LEU A 165 3.64 8.44 19.54
CA LEU A 165 3.69 9.25 20.76
C LEU A 165 3.92 8.37 22.01
N VAL A 166 3.18 7.27 22.14
CA VAL A 166 3.32 6.33 23.27
C VAL A 166 4.72 5.72 23.29
N PHE A 167 5.21 5.20 22.16
CA PHE A 167 6.54 4.60 22.09
C PHE A 167 7.68 5.60 22.32
N SER A 168 7.51 6.87 21.93
CA SER A 168 8.50 7.91 22.20
C SER A 168 8.71 8.17 23.69
N GLN A 169 7.70 7.90 24.53
CA GLN A 169 7.74 8.09 25.98
C GLN A 169 8.22 6.84 26.74
N LEU A 170 8.25 5.69 26.08
CA LEU A 170 8.69 4.44 26.69
C LEU A 170 10.21 4.26 26.51
N SER A 171 10.91 3.92 27.56
CA SER A 171 12.36 3.67 27.55
C SER A 171 12.78 2.35 26.87
N SER A 172 11.80 1.47 26.61
CA SER A 172 11.97 0.21 25.89
C SER A 172 10.65 -0.20 25.23
N ILE A 173 10.72 -0.94 24.14
CA ILE A 173 9.53 -1.51 23.48
C ILE A 173 8.88 -2.49 24.44
N PRO A 174 7.59 -2.33 24.79
CA PRO A 174 6.88 -3.25 25.68
C PRO A 174 6.80 -4.65 25.07
N GLN A 175 6.82 -5.68 25.92
CA GLN A 175 6.62 -7.06 25.48
C GLN A 175 5.14 -7.29 25.16
N ASP A 176 4.85 -8.24 24.25
CA ASP A 176 3.50 -8.68 23.95
C ASP A 176 2.73 -9.05 25.23
N GLY A 177 1.49 -8.55 25.32
CA GLY A 177 0.65 -8.77 26.49
C GLY A 177 0.96 -7.87 27.68
N SER A 178 1.86 -6.90 27.55
CA SER A 178 2.03 -5.84 28.55
C SER A 178 1.02 -4.71 28.33
N HIS A 179 0.58 -4.09 29.42
CA HIS A 179 -0.40 -2.99 29.41
C HIS A 179 0.21 -1.75 30.09
N PRO A 180 1.13 -1.04 29.41
CA PRO A 180 1.72 0.16 30.00
C PRO A 180 0.66 1.26 30.18
N GLU A 181 0.81 2.01 31.27
CA GLU A 181 0.05 3.20 31.57
C GLU A 181 1.00 4.39 31.65
N LEU A 182 0.64 5.49 31.01
CA LEU A 182 1.49 6.69 30.93
C LEU A 182 0.67 7.97 30.87
N ASP A 183 1.24 9.03 31.45
CA ASP A 183 0.66 10.37 31.41
C ASP A 183 1.42 11.22 30.38
N VAL A 184 0.74 11.62 29.32
CA VAL A 184 1.31 12.42 28.21
C VAL A 184 0.35 13.52 27.81
N ALA A 185 0.86 14.75 27.71
CA ALA A 185 0.10 15.91 27.23
C ALA A 185 -1.23 16.13 27.98
N GLY A 186 -1.30 15.74 29.27
CA GLY A 186 -2.50 15.84 30.08
C GLY A 186 -3.52 14.73 29.88
N LEU A 187 -3.17 13.71 29.09
CA LEU A 187 -3.95 12.48 28.92
C LEU A 187 -3.32 11.37 29.74
N ASN A 188 -4.15 10.60 30.44
CA ASN A 188 -3.75 9.30 30.98
C ASN A 188 -4.09 8.23 29.95
N ILE A 189 -3.05 7.54 29.46
CA ILE A 189 -3.15 6.54 28.39
C ILE A 189 -2.87 5.17 28.97
N TYR A 190 -3.85 4.27 28.81
CA TYR A 190 -3.72 2.85 29.13
C TYR A 190 -3.71 2.03 27.85
N VAL A 191 -2.66 1.26 27.63
CA VAL A 191 -2.53 0.40 26.43
C VAL A 191 -3.25 -0.92 26.69
N GLU A 192 -4.37 -1.14 25.99
CA GLU A 192 -5.18 -2.36 26.14
C GLU A 192 -4.54 -3.57 25.44
N GLU A 193 -3.93 -3.35 24.25
CA GLU A 193 -3.36 -4.41 23.43
C GLU A 193 -2.20 -3.88 22.61
N ILE A 194 -1.18 -4.71 22.46
CA ILE A 194 -0.05 -4.47 21.54
C ILE A 194 -0.06 -5.65 20.57
N SER A 195 -0.23 -5.36 19.26
CA SER A 195 -0.18 -6.35 18.19
C SER A 195 0.99 -6.09 17.27
N ASP A 196 1.77 -7.12 16.96
CA ASP A 196 2.74 -7.09 15.86
C ASP A 196 1.99 -7.15 14.52
N HIS A 197 2.24 -6.16 13.64
CA HIS A 197 1.81 -6.17 12.24
C HIS A 197 3.03 -6.19 11.33
#